data_22e56143b902dd9f9d812323fcc4cca8
#
_entry.id   22e56143b902dd9f9d812323fcc4cca8
#
_cell.length_a   1.000
_cell.length_b   1.000
_cell.length_c   1.000
_cell.angle_alpha   90.00
_cell.angle_beta   90.00
_cell.angle_gamma   90.00
#
_symmetry.space_group_name_H-M   'P 1'
#
loop_
_entity.id
_entity.type
_entity.pdbx_description
1 polymer ?
#
loop_
_entity_poly.entity_id
_entity_poly.type
_entity_poly.pdbx_seq_one_letter_code
_entity_poly.pdbx_strand_id
1 'polypeptide(L)'
;MQKILHINPDKCTGCLQCEMACSFENYGTFATAKSRIKVFDFHETGKKVPYTCTQCDEAWCMHACPVEAIKHDKVTGAMVVNETTCVGCKVCTIACPFGTINYVQETGKVQKCDLCGGDPACASACPTGAITFVDANWTGLDKMKQWADKLGNQPSAA
;
A
#
# COMPACT_ATOMS: atom_id res chain seq x y z
N MET A 1 7.29 7.45 15.41
CA MET A 1 7.61 7.91 14.03
C MET A 1 6.78 7.09 13.07
N GLN A 2 5.98 7.73 12.23
CA GLN A 2 5.14 7.02 11.27
C GLN A 2 6.03 6.48 10.13
N LYS A 3 5.89 5.18 9.83
CA LYS A 3 6.51 4.57 8.66
C LYS A 3 5.45 4.28 7.60
N ILE A 4 5.85 4.35 6.35
CA ILE A 4 4.97 4.09 5.20
C ILE A 4 5.64 3.19 4.18
N LEU A 5 4.83 2.57 3.34
CA LEU A 5 5.32 1.89 2.15
C LEU A 5 5.64 2.93 1.07
N HIS A 6 6.92 3.05 0.74
CA HIS A 6 7.38 3.83 -0.41
C HIS A 6 7.47 2.94 -1.63
N ILE A 7 6.84 3.34 -2.71
CA ILE A 7 6.75 2.59 -3.97
C ILE A 7 7.50 3.34 -5.06
N ASN A 8 8.47 2.66 -5.68
CA ASN A 8 9.17 3.13 -6.86
C ASN A 8 8.84 2.24 -8.07
N PRO A 9 7.90 2.67 -8.93
CA PRO A 9 7.47 1.87 -10.08
C PRO A 9 8.59 1.56 -11.08
N ASP A 10 9.61 2.44 -11.20
CA ASP A 10 10.71 2.25 -12.16
C ASP A 10 11.58 1.03 -11.82
N LYS A 11 11.55 0.56 -10.57
CA LYS A 11 12.24 -0.65 -10.12
C LYS A 11 11.38 -1.91 -10.18
N CYS A 12 10.07 -1.77 -10.47
CA CYS A 12 9.16 -2.90 -10.44
C CYS A 12 9.29 -3.76 -11.70
N THR A 13 9.51 -5.05 -11.52
CA THR A 13 9.59 -6.05 -12.60
C THR A 13 8.28 -6.80 -12.84
N GLY A 14 7.25 -6.59 -12.00
CA GLY A 14 5.98 -7.30 -12.09
C GLY A 14 6.04 -8.76 -11.65
N CYS A 15 7.00 -9.13 -10.81
CA CYS A 15 7.18 -10.52 -10.35
C CYS A 15 6.09 -11.05 -9.40
N LEU A 16 5.18 -10.16 -8.94
CA LEU A 16 4.06 -10.46 -8.05
C LEU A 16 4.43 -11.04 -6.67
N GLN A 17 5.70 -11.08 -6.30
CA GLN A 17 6.12 -11.60 -5.00
C GLN A 17 5.51 -10.81 -3.83
N CYS A 18 5.31 -9.50 -3.99
CA CYS A 18 4.65 -8.66 -3.00
C CYS A 18 3.18 -9.04 -2.78
N GLU A 19 2.45 -9.40 -3.85
CA GLU A 19 1.06 -9.88 -3.74
C GLU A 19 0.99 -11.25 -3.06
N MET A 20 1.90 -12.15 -3.43
CA MET A 20 1.98 -13.48 -2.84
C MET A 20 2.34 -13.41 -1.35
N ALA A 21 3.34 -12.61 -0.98
CA ALA A 21 3.73 -12.41 0.41
C ALA A 21 2.60 -11.77 1.23
N CYS A 22 1.92 -10.76 0.68
CA CYS A 22 0.79 -10.12 1.35
C CYS A 22 -0.37 -11.09 1.60
N SER A 23 -0.73 -11.93 0.61
CA SER A 23 -1.80 -12.90 0.77
C SER A 23 -1.42 -14.01 1.75
N PHE A 24 -0.18 -14.47 1.73
CA PHE A 24 0.30 -15.48 2.66
C PHE A 24 0.29 -14.98 4.10
N GLU A 25 0.81 -13.76 4.35
CA GLU A 25 0.83 -13.15 5.69
C GLU A 25 -0.57 -13.00 6.27
N ASN A 26 -1.55 -12.58 5.45
CA ASN A 26 -2.89 -12.29 5.94
C ASN A 26 -3.85 -13.50 5.94
N TYR A 27 -3.59 -14.52 5.11
CA TYR A 27 -4.53 -15.63 4.90
C TYR A 27 -3.87 -17.02 4.91
N GLY A 28 -2.55 -17.12 5.05
CA GLY A 28 -1.81 -18.38 5.00
C GLY A 28 -1.85 -19.07 3.62
N THR A 29 -2.26 -18.36 2.57
CA THR A 29 -2.38 -18.91 1.21
C THR A 29 -1.77 -17.97 0.17
N PHE A 30 -1.15 -18.55 -0.86
CA PHE A 30 -0.63 -17.80 -2.00
C PHE A 30 -1.74 -17.54 -3.01
N ALA A 31 -2.46 -16.44 -2.85
CA ALA A 31 -3.58 -16.05 -3.71
C ALA A 31 -3.54 -14.55 -3.97
N THR A 32 -3.06 -14.15 -5.14
CA THR A 32 -2.97 -12.73 -5.53
C THR A 32 -4.30 -12.00 -5.41
N ALA A 33 -5.43 -12.69 -5.66
CA ALA A 33 -6.76 -12.11 -5.50
C ALA A 33 -7.05 -11.59 -4.09
N LYS A 34 -6.49 -12.24 -3.05
CA LYS A 34 -6.66 -11.87 -1.64
C LYS A 34 -5.65 -10.83 -1.14
N SER A 35 -4.68 -10.47 -1.96
CA SER A 35 -3.66 -9.48 -1.60
C SER A 35 -4.26 -8.08 -1.42
N ARG A 36 -3.75 -7.35 -0.42
CA ARG A 36 -4.09 -5.95 -0.13
C ARG A 36 -3.21 -4.96 -0.89
N ILE A 37 -2.16 -5.44 -1.56
CA ILE A 37 -1.35 -4.71 -2.53
C ILE A 37 -1.61 -5.31 -3.91
N LYS A 38 -1.67 -4.49 -4.95
CA LYS A 38 -1.89 -4.92 -6.34
C LYS A 38 -0.82 -4.36 -7.25
N VAL A 39 -0.40 -5.16 -8.22
CA VAL A 39 0.52 -4.73 -9.27
C VAL A 39 -0.27 -4.57 -10.57
N PHE A 40 -0.39 -3.33 -11.02
CA PHE A 40 -1.03 -3.02 -12.29
C PHE A 40 0.00 -3.05 -13.42
N ASP A 41 -0.32 -3.78 -14.47
CA ASP A 41 0.51 -3.90 -15.68
C ASP A 41 -0.06 -3.00 -16.79
N PHE A 42 0.70 -2.00 -17.17
CA PHE A 42 0.37 -1.09 -18.25
C PHE A 42 1.11 -1.53 -19.52
N HIS A 43 0.53 -2.48 -20.25
CA HIS A 43 1.14 -3.10 -21.42
C HIS A 43 1.62 -2.09 -22.47
N GLU A 44 0.87 -1.00 -22.69
CA GLU A 44 1.22 0.04 -23.68
C GLU A 44 2.54 0.76 -23.35
N THR A 45 2.81 0.98 -22.07
CA THR A 45 4.02 1.68 -21.60
C THR A 45 5.09 0.73 -21.05
N GLY A 46 4.76 -0.57 -20.90
CA GLY A 46 5.60 -1.58 -20.27
C GLY A 46 5.82 -1.35 -18.76
N LYS A 47 5.11 -0.39 -18.17
CA LYS A 47 5.25 -0.08 -16.73
C LYS A 47 4.44 -1.01 -15.87
N LYS A 48 5.02 -1.37 -14.75
CA LYS A 48 4.37 -2.17 -13.70
C LYS A 48 4.36 -1.37 -12.41
N VAL A 49 3.15 -1.13 -11.88
CA VAL A 49 2.96 -0.22 -10.75
C VAL A 49 2.33 -0.97 -9.58
N PRO A 50 3.10 -1.26 -8.53
CA PRO A 50 2.54 -1.73 -7.27
C PRO A 50 1.71 -0.61 -6.64
N TYR A 51 0.54 -0.95 -6.11
CA TYR A 51 -0.34 0.03 -5.49
C TYR A 51 -1.03 -0.55 -4.27
N THR A 52 -1.08 0.22 -3.20
CA THR A 52 -1.72 -0.17 -1.94
C THR A 52 -2.20 1.06 -1.17
N CYS A 53 -2.73 0.87 0.04
CA CYS A 53 -3.18 1.95 0.90
C CYS A 53 -2.04 2.91 1.27
N THR A 54 -2.28 4.21 1.11
CA THR A 54 -1.32 5.28 1.39
C THR A 54 -1.20 5.64 2.87
N GLN A 55 -2.02 5.02 3.75
CA GLN A 55 -2.03 5.29 5.19
C GLN A 55 -2.20 6.80 5.51
N CYS A 56 -3.25 7.39 4.94
CA CYS A 56 -3.54 8.83 5.08
C CYS A 56 -3.61 9.25 6.55
N ASP A 57 -3.03 10.40 6.89
CA ASP A 57 -3.16 11.02 8.20
C ASP A 57 -4.63 11.44 8.43
N GLU A 58 -5.19 12.22 7.50
CA GLU A 58 -6.63 12.50 7.41
C GLU A 58 -7.33 11.38 6.64
N ALA A 59 -7.74 10.35 7.35
CA ALA A 59 -8.28 9.13 6.74
C ALA A 59 -9.79 9.22 6.49
N TRP A 60 -10.19 9.58 5.27
CA TRP A 60 -11.60 9.64 4.86
C TRP A 60 -12.38 8.36 5.17
N CYS A 61 -11.74 7.21 5.02
CA CYS A 61 -12.36 5.92 5.36
C CYS A 61 -12.68 5.77 6.85
N MET A 62 -11.87 6.35 7.73
CA MET A 62 -12.10 6.37 9.16
C MET A 62 -13.28 7.29 9.50
N HIS A 63 -13.27 8.52 8.97
CA HIS A 63 -14.33 9.49 9.21
C HIS A 63 -15.68 9.06 8.65
N ALA A 64 -15.69 8.36 7.52
CA ALA A 64 -16.92 7.86 6.90
C ALA A 64 -17.49 6.59 7.58
N CYS A 65 -16.76 5.96 8.50
CA CYS A 65 -17.21 4.72 9.11
C CYS A 65 -18.27 4.97 10.20
N PRO A 66 -19.55 4.55 9.99
CA PRO A 66 -20.62 4.86 10.93
C PRO A 66 -20.51 4.10 12.27
N VAL A 67 -19.72 3.04 12.31
CA VAL A 67 -19.49 2.19 13.50
C VAL A 67 -18.07 2.31 14.07
N GLU A 68 -17.28 3.26 13.58
CA GLU A 68 -15.90 3.51 14.02
C GLU A 68 -15.00 2.24 13.98
N ALA A 69 -15.23 1.37 13.01
CA ALA A 69 -14.45 0.15 12.87
C ALA A 69 -13.03 0.39 12.31
N ILE A 70 -12.76 1.56 11.72
CA ILE A 70 -11.45 1.92 11.21
C ILE A 70 -10.81 2.90 12.16
N LYS A 71 -9.64 2.54 12.68
CA LYS A 71 -8.92 3.34 13.68
C LYS A 71 -7.43 3.41 13.35
N HIS A 72 -6.83 4.50 13.80
CA HIS A 72 -5.39 4.68 13.72
C HIS A 72 -4.71 3.86 14.84
N ASP A 73 -3.83 2.95 14.46
CA ASP A 73 -2.96 2.27 15.42
C ASP A 73 -1.80 3.19 15.82
N LYS A 74 -1.74 3.54 17.08
CA LYS A 74 -0.74 4.46 17.62
C LYS A 74 0.68 3.90 17.62
N VAL A 75 0.85 2.58 17.56
CA VAL A 75 2.15 1.92 17.60
C VAL A 75 2.78 1.90 16.21
N THR A 76 2.01 1.48 15.22
CA THR A 76 2.50 1.30 13.85
C THR A 76 2.24 2.49 12.94
N GLY A 77 1.32 3.38 13.32
CA GLY A 77 0.83 4.46 12.47
C GLY A 77 -0.13 3.98 11.37
N ALA A 78 -0.54 2.72 11.39
CA ALA A 78 -1.42 2.16 10.37
C ALA A 78 -2.90 2.49 10.65
N MET A 79 -3.67 2.69 9.57
CA MET A 79 -5.13 2.65 9.64
C MET A 79 -5.59 1.20 9.60
N VAL A 80 -6.14 0.69 10.69
CA VAL A 80 -6.52 -0.72 10.86
C VAL A 80 -8.04 -0.85 10.90
N VAL A 81 -8.56 -1.91 10.29
CA VAL A 81 -9.98 -2.28 10.36
C VAL A 81 -10.17 -3.29 11.50
N ASN A 82 -11.01 -2.96 12.44
CA ASN A 82 -11.48 -3.91 13.46
C ASN A 82 -12.62 -4.76 12.85
N GLU A 83 -12.33 -6.02 12.55
CA GLU A 83 -13.26 -6.93 11.91
C GLU A 83 -14.47 -7.25 12.79
N THR A 84 -14.32 -7.24 14.12
CA THR A 84 -15.44 -7.52 15.03
C THR A 84 -16.47 -6.38 15.06
N THR A 85 -16.00 -5.14 14.92
CA THR A 85 -16.87 -3.95 14.88
C THR A 85 -17.41 -3.68 13.47
N CYS A 86 -16.69 -4.10 12.42
CA CYS A 86 -17.08 -3.85 11.05
C CYS A 86 -18.39 -4.58 10.70
N VAL A 87 -19.37 -3.83 10.19
CA VAL A 87 -20.67 -4.36 9.74
C VAL A 87 -20.76 -4.59 8.23
N GLY A 88 -19.66 -4.34 7.47
CA GLY A 88 -19.62 -4.55 6.04
C GLY A 88 -20.48 -3.60 5.20
N CYS A 89 -20.79 -2.42 5.70
CA CYS A 89 -21.66 -1.44 5.03
C CYS A 89 -21.06 -0.83 3.75
N LYS A 90 -19.76 -1.03 3.48
CA LYS A 90 -19.02 -0.58 2.28
C LYS A 90 -18.89 0.94 2.10
N VAL A 91 -19.35 1.76 3.05
CA VAL A 91 -19.23 3.23 2.94
C VAL A 91 -17.78 3.67 2.78
N CYS A 92 -16.86 3.04 3.50
CA CYS A 92 -15.43 3.35 3.42
C CYS A 92 -14.80 3.03 2.04
N THR A 93 -15.35 2.08 1.26
CA THR A 93 -14.85 1.78 -0.09
C THR A 93 -15.17 2.92 -1.05
N ILE A 94 -16.32 3.58 -0.87
CA ILE A 94 -16.74 4.74 -1.66
C ILE A 94 -16.01 6.01 -1.20
N ALA A 95 -15.82 6.15 0.12
CA ALA A 95 -15.16 7.32 0.70
C ALA A 95 -13.65 7.36 0.41
N CYS A 96 -13.00 6.24 0.10
CA CYS A 96 -11.57 6.21 -0.19
C CYS A 96 -11.29 6.77 -1.58
N PRO A 97 -10.59 7.94 -1.72
CA PRO A 97 -10.31 8.51 -3.03
C PRO A 97 -9.31 7.69 -3.84
N PHE A 98 -8.58 6.77 -3.19
CA PHE A 98 -7.56 5.93 -3.80
C PHE A 98 -8.04 4.51 -4.13
N GLY A 99 -9.27 4.14 -3.75
CA GLY A 99 -9.86 2.83 -4.03
C GLY A 99 -9.14 1.64 -3.38
N THR A 100 -8.43 1.85 -2.28
CA THR A 100 -7.56 0.82 -1.66
C THR A 100 -8.23 -0.01 -0.57
N ILE A 101 -9.54 0.10 -0.44
CA ILE A 101 -10.34 -0.69 0.51
C ILE A 101 -11.23 -1.64 -0.27
N ASN A 102 -11.08 -2.92 0.00
CA ASN A 102 -11.82 -3.98 -0.68
C ASN A 102 -12.81 -4.65 0.28
N TYR A 103 -13.97 -5.02 -0.26
CA TYR A 103 -14.94 -5.85 0.45
C TYR A 103 -14.62 -7.32 0.21
N VAL A 104 -14.60 -8.10 1.29
CA VAL A 104 -14.38 -9.54 1.24
C VAL A 104 -15.73 -10.24 1.43
N GLN A 105 -16.23 -10.85 0.36
CA GLN A 105 -17.55 -11.48 0.35
C GLN A 105 -17.62 -12.67 1.34
N GLU A 106 -16.53 -13.43 1.47
CA GLU A 106 -16.44 -14.61 2.34
C GLU A 106 -16.66 -14.25 3.81
N THR A 107 -16.14 -13.12 4.26
CA THR A 107 -16.25 -12.66 5.67
C THR A 107 -17.36 -11.63 5.87
N GLY A 108 -17.87 -11.02 4.81
CA GLY A 108 -18.80 -9.90 4.89
C GLY A 108 -18.17 -8.61 5.43
N LYS A 109 -16.84 -8.50 5.43
CA LYS A 109 -16.08 -7.39 6.00
C LYS A 109 -15.28 -6.66 4.94
N VAL A 110 -14.77 -5.49 5.29
CA VAL A 110 -13.82 -4.76 4.45
C VAL A 110 -12.39 -5.03 4.90
N GLN A 111 -11.48 -5.01 3.95
CA GLN A 111 -10.04 -5.13 4.21
C GLN A 111 -9.26 -4.02 3.54
N LYS A 112 -8.14 -3.65 4.12
CA LYS A 112 -7.15 -2.73 3.58
C LYS A 112 -5.77 -3.06 4.14
N CYS A 113 -4.73 -2.52 3.55
CA CYS A 113 -3.37 -2.65 4.11
C CYS A 113 -3.31 -2.08 5.53
N ASP A 114 -2.78 -2.86 6.45
CA ASP A 114 -2.55 -2.54 7.87
C ASP A 114 -1.06 -2.50 8.23
N LEU A 115 -0.19 -2.49 7.22
CA LEU A 115 1.26 -2.55 7.35
C LEU A 115 1.77 -3.82 8.05
N CYS A 116 0.97 -4.88 8.08
CA CYS A 116 1.28 -6.15 8.75
C CYS A 116 1.78 -5.96 10.19
N GLY A 117 1.11 -5.07 10.96
CA GLY A 117 1.53 -4.75 12.33
C GLY A 117 2.87 -4.05 12.46
N GLY A 118 3.40 -3.45 11.38
CA GLY A 118 4.67 -2.72 11.39
C GLY A 118 5.85 -3.45 10.73
N ASP A 119 5.63 -4.66 10.20
CA ASP A 119 6.62 -5.42 9.43
C ASP A 119 6.02 -5.90 8.09
N PRO A 120 5.95 -5.02 7.08
CA PRO A 120 5.25 -5.31 5.84
C PRO A 120 5.93 -6.40 5.02
N ALA A 121 5.33 -7.59 4.96
CA ALA A 121 5.83 -8.74 4.20
C ALA A 121 6.08 -8.43 2.71
N CYS A 122 5.28 -7.55 2.10
CA CYS A 122 5.46 -7.13 0.70
C CYS A 122 6.76 -6.34 0.47
N ALA A 123 7.22 -5.57 1.44
CA ALA A 123 8.49 -4.84 1.34
C ALA A 123 9.67 -5.81 1.50
N SER A 124 9.60 -6.71 2.48
CA SER A 124 10.63 -7.73 2.73
C SER A 124 10.79 -8.71 1.57
N ALA A 125 9.69 -9.05 0.89
CA ALA A 125 9.69 -9.96 -0.25
C ALA A 125 10.06 -9.31 -1.59
N CYS A 126 10.24 -7.98 -1.67
CA CYS A 126 10.51 -7.29 -2.92
C CYS A 126 11.98 -7.40 -3.34
N PRO A 127 12.35 -8.19 -4.37
CA PRO A 127 13.75 -8.46 -4.71
C PRO A 127 14.46 -7.25 -5.32
N THR A 128 13.70 -6.33 -5.92
CA THR A 128 14.26 -5.15 -6.59
C THR A 128 14.25 -3.90 -5.73
N GLY A 129 13.67 -3.96 -4.51
CA GLY A 129 13.47 -2.80 -3.67
C GLY A 129 12.52 -1.75 -4.28
N ALA A 130 11.61 -2.19 -5.15
CA ALA A 130 10.55 -1.33 -5.69
C ALA A 130 9.55 -0.94 -4.59
N ILE A 131 9.44 -1.74 -3.55
CA ILE A 131 8.64 -1.47 -2.36
C ILE A 131 9.59 -1.46 -1.18
N THR A 132 9.61 -0.36 -0.43
CA THR A 132 10.42 -0.21 0.78
C THR A 132 9.58 0.33 1.92
N PHE A 133 9.92 -0.02 3.15
CA PHE A 133 9.23 0.47 4.34
C PHE A 133 10.13 1.50 5.04
N VAL A 134 9.74 2.75 4.94
CA VAL A 134 10.59 3.91 5.31
C VAL A 134 9.84 4.87 6.22
N ASP A 135 10.60 5.73 6.89
CA ASP A 135 10.02 6.85 7.64
C ASP A 135 9.27 7.78 6.69
N ALA A 136 8.07 8.18 7.06
CA ALA A 136 7.22 9.04 6.26
C ALA A 136 7.87 10.39 5.90
N ASN A 137 8.75 10.90 6.77
CA ASN A 137 9.46 12.15 6.54
C ASN A 137 10.51 12.08 5.41
N TRP A 138 10.95 10.86 5.06
CA TRP A 138 12.01 10.67 4.06
C TRP A 138 11.51 10.48 2.63
N THR A 139 10.23 10.18 2.43
CA THR A 139 9.69 9.87 1.10
C THR A 139 9.80 11.03 0.12
N GLY A 140 9.59 12.25 0.57
CA GLY A 140 9.75 13.45 -0.25
C GLY A 140 11.20 13.70 -0.66
N LEU A 141 12.13 13.55 0.28
CA LEU A 141 13.55 13.76 0.06
C LEU A 141 14.14 12.73 -0.89
N ASP A 142 13.76 11.46 -0.78
CA ASP A 142 14.21 10.41 -1.70
C ASP A 142 13.78 10.70 -3.14
N LYS A 143 12.54 11.14 -3.32
CA LYS A 143 12.02 11.53 -4.62
C LYS A 143 12.73 12.77 -5.19
N MET A 144 12.99 13.77 -4.34
CA MET A 144 13.78 14.94 -4.74
C MET A 144 15.18 14.55 -5.17
N LYS A 145 15.85 13.66 -4.44
CA LYS A 145 17.17 13.15 -4.79
C LYS A 145 17.17 12.42 -6.14
N GLN A 146 16.20 11.53 -6.37
CA GLN A 146 16.07 10.83 -7.66
C GLN A 146 15.90 11.80 -8.84
N TRP A 147 15.15 12.90 -8.65
CA TRP A 147 15.03 13.94 -9.66
C TRP A 147 16.32 14.72 -9.85
N ALA A 148 17.01 15.09 -8.77
CA ALA A 148 18.30 15.78 -8.84
C ALA A 148 19.36 14.94 -9.55
N ASP A 149 19.41 13.64 -9.28
CA ASP A 149 20.32 12.71 -9.96
C ASP A 149 20.04 12.61 -11.47
N LYS A 150 18.76 12.65 -11.88
CA LYS A 150 18.39 12.70 -13.31
C LYS A 150 18.86 13.98 -13.98
N LEU A 151 18.78 15.11 -13.31
CA LEU A 151 19.23 16.40 -13.82
C LEU A 151 20.77 16.50 -13.85
N GLY A 152 21.43 15.99 -12.81
CA GLY A 152 22.89 16.02 -12.71
C GLY A 152 23.61 15.10 -13.70
N ASN A 153 22.93 14.04 -14.15
CA ASN A 153 23.47 13.04 -15.08
C ASN A 153 23.03 13.29 -16.55
N GLN A 154 22.33 14.38 -16.86
CA GLN A 154 22.08 14.74 -18.25
C GLN A 154 23.40 15.20 -18.89
N PRO A 155 23.82 14.60 -20.04
CA PRO A 155 24.97 15.12 -20.77
C PRO A 155 24.64 16.55 -21.16
N SER A 156 25.57 17.46 -20.87
CA SER A 156 25.48 18.87 -21.31
C SER A 156 25.24 18.87 -22.79
N ALA A 157 24.10 19.40 -23.25
CA ALA A 157 23.84 19.63 -24.65
C ALA A 157 24.95 20.57 -25.16
N ALA A 158 25.85 20.01 -25.98
CA ALA A 158 26.88 20.76 -26.70
C ALA A 158 26.27 21.45 -27.91
#